data_1f165356b9987d598e10548cf5a192c0
#
_entry.id   1f165356b9987d598e10548cf5a192c0
#
_cell.length_a   1.000
_cell.length_b   1.000
_cell.length_c   1.000
_cell.angle_alpha   90.00
_cell.angle_beta   90.00
_cell.angle_gamma   90.00
#
_symmetry.space_group_name_H-M   'P 1'
#
loop_
_entity.id
_entity.type
_entity.pdbx_description
1 polymer ?
#
loop_
_entity_poly.entity_id
_entity_poly.type
_entity_poly.pdbx_seq_one_letter_code
_entity_poly.pdbx_strand_id
1 'polypeptide(L)'
;MKIFRKASELEPNLVSIKDKGQSIGLVLTMGNLHDGHLSLIREAQLHNEFVICSIFINPTQFNNENDFNSYPKTIDEDISKLENIGCNLLFLPEVQEIYPKGLAKKKIVNNFRNILCDKFRPGHFDGVTSVVDLFFNMIKPTNSYFGEKDFQQVKIIQDLVKINHHNIKIIQCPSVRDKMGMSLSSRNSKFSNDQLKIFDVLGNCLLYTSDAADETTGV
;
A
#
# COMPACT_ATOMS: atom_id res chain seq x y z
N MET A 1 -0.52 -7.22 19.34
CA MET A 1 0.11 -6.20 18.46
C MET A 1 0.33 -4.90 19.23
N LYS A 2 1.46 -4.17 19.00
CA LYS A 2 1.62 -2.80 19.54
C LYS A 2 1.05 -1.78 18.58
N ILE A 3 0.42 -0.72 19.12
CA ILE A 3 -0.17 0.35 18.30
C ILE A 3 0.47 1.68 18.73
N PHE A 4 1.03 2.42 17.78
CA PHE A 4 1.60 3.75 17.99
C PHE A 4 0.91 4.77 17.10
N ARG A 5 0.69 5.96 17.63
CA ARG A 5 0.07 7.08 16.90
C ARG A 5 1.06 8.23 16.64
N LYS A 6 2.15 8.27 17.41
CA LYS A 6 3.19 9.31 17.28
C LYS A 6 4.53 8.70 16.86
N ALA A 7 5.26 9.42 16.03
CA ALA A 7 6.61 9.04 15.61
C ALA A 7 7.56 8.93 16.80
N SER A 8 7.42 9.82 17.80
CA SER A 8 8.22 9.81 19.03
C SER A 8 8.02 8.56 19.89
N GLU A 9 6.86 7.92 19.82
CA GLU A 9 6.57 6.66 20.51
C GLU A 9 7.11 5.45 19.72
N LEU A 10 7.08 5.55 18.38
CA LEU A 10 7.55 4.52 17.47
C LEU A 10 9.08 4.40 17.47
N GLU A 11 9.79 5.53 17.46
CA GLU A 11 11.25 5.62 17.29
C GLU A 11 12.06 4.73 18.26
N PRO A 12 11.82 4.72 19.59
CA PRO A 12 12.55 3.84 20.50
C PRO A 12 12.39 2.35 20.19
N ASN A 13 11.21 1.95 19.68
CA ASN A 13 10.97 0.57 19.26
C ASN A 13 11.76 0.23 18.00
N LEU A 14 11.81 1.15 17.01
CA LEU A 14 12.61 0.97 15.79
C LEU A 14 14.10 0.84 16.10
N VAL A 15 14.62 1.66 17.02
CA VAL A 15 16.01 1.58 17.48
C VAL A 15 16.27 0.20 18.11
N SER A 16 15.43 -0.22 19.04
CA SER A 16 15.58 -1.53 19.71
C SER A 16 15.53 -2.73 18.73
N ILE A 17 14.71 -2.66 17.67
CA ILE A 17 14.63 -3.71 16.64
C ILE A 17 15.95 -3.75 15.86
N LYS A 18 16.46 -2.58 15.46
CA LYS A 18 17.70 -2.45 14.68
C LYS A 18 18.93 -2.86 15.48
N ASP A 19 19.00 -2.48 16.75
CA ASP A 19 20.11 -2.85 17.65
C ASP A 19 20.21 -4.37 17.85
N LYS A 20 19.08 -5.07 17.72
CA LYS A 20 19.03 -6.54 17.72
C LYS A 20 19.37 -7.17 16.36
N GLY A 21 19.68 -6.35 15.36
CA GLY A 21 19.94 -6.82 13.98
C GLY A 21 18.72 -7.38 13.25
N GLN A 22 17.50 -7.09 13.76
CA GLN A 22 16.27 -7.62 13.17
C GLN A 22 15.87 -6.86 11.91
N SER A 23 15.46 -7.57 10.88
CA SER A 23 14.92 -6.99 9.65
C SER A 23 13.48 -6.48 9.85
N ILE A 24 13.15 -5.38 9.18
CA ILE A 24 11.83 -4.76 9.23
C ILE A 24 11.16 -4.86 7.86
N GLY A 25 10.01 -5.55 7.80
CA GLY A 25 9.06 -5.53 6.69
C GLY A 25 8.01 -4.45 6.89
N LEU A 26 7.81 -3.58 5.90
CA LEU A 26 6.84 -2.49 5.97
C LEU A 26 5.72 -2.68 4.94
N VAL A 27 4.48 -2.58 5.41
CA VAL A 27 3.27 -2.57 4.57
C VAL A 27 2.53 -1.26 4.81
N LEU A 28 2.46 -0.41 3.78
CA LEU A 28 1.77 0.88 3.83
C LEU A 28 0.33 0.73 3.29
N THR A 29 -0.66 1.12 4.10
CA THR A 29 -2.08 1.05 3.73
C THR A 29 -2.83 2.33 4.08
N MET A 30 -4.05 2.45 3.55
CA MET A 30 -4.99 3.50 3.94
C MET A 30 -6.14 2.97 4.81
N GLY A 31 -6.04 1.74 5.33
CA GLY A 31 -7.12 1.08 6.08
C GLY A 31 -8.16 0.42 5.17
N ASN A 32 -9.29 0.02 5.76
CA ASN A 32 -10.31 -0.85 5.17
C ASN A 32 -9.66 -2.10 4.59
N LEU A 33 -8.95 -2.83 5.48
CA LEU A 33 -8.11 -3.95 5.11
C LEU A 33 -8.94 -5.11 4.56
N HIS A 34 -8.44 -5.72 3.50
CA HIS A 34 -8.99 -6.92 2.86
C HIS A 34 -7.86 -7.93 2.63
N ASP A 35 -8.18 -9.13 2.17
CA ASP A 35 -7.20 -10.21 1.98
C ASP A 35 -6.00 -9.82 1.11
N GLY A 36 -6.17 -8.91 0.17
CA GLY A 36 -5.06 -8.35 -0.60
C GLY A 36 -4.04 -7.58 0.25
N HIS A 37 -4.47 -6.84 1.29
CA HIS A 37 -3.55 -6.23 2.23
C HIS A 37 -2.95 -7.26 3.19
N LEU A 38 -3.76 -8.21 3.64
CA LEU A 38 -3.30 -9.27 4.55
C LEU A 38 -2.27 -10.19 3.88
N SER A 39 -2.37 -10.41 2.55
CA SER A 39 -1.36 -11.17 1.81
C SER A 39 0.01 -10.49 1.81
N LEU A 40 0.06 -9.15 1.73
CA LEU A 40 1.31 -8.39 1.84
C LEU A 40 1.96 -8.57 3.22
N ILE A 41 1.14 -8.61 4.28
CA ILE A 41 1.62 -8.82 5.65
C ILE A 41 2.16 -10.25 5.83
N ARG A 42 1.46 -11.27 5.31
CA ARG A 42 1.93 -12.66 5.32
C ARG A 42 3.27 -12.78 4.59
N GLU A 43 3.38 -12.18 3.41
CA GLU A 43 4.62 -12.16 2.64
C GLU A 43 5.75 -11.46 3.41
N ALA A 44 5.44 -10.34 4.08
CA ALA A 44 6.40 -9.65 4.91
C ALA A 44 6.90 -10.52 6.09
N GLN A 45 6.01 -11.31 6.69
CA GLN A 45 6.34 -12.23 7.80
C GLN A 45 7.24 -13.40 7.37
N LEU A 46 7.20 -13.81 6.11
CA LEU A 46 8.08 -14.86 5.58
C LEU A 46 9.54 -14.39 5.45
N HIS A 47 9.77 -13.08 5.31
CA HIS A 47 11.08 -12.54 4.96
C HIS A 47 11.64 -11.54 5.95
N ASN A 48 10.93 -11.26 7.05
CA ASN A 48 11.40 -10.32 8.08
C ASN A 48 11.02 -10.81 9.48
N GLU A 49 11.89 -10.52 10.44
CA GLU A 49 11.65 -10.85 11.85
C GLU A 49 10.62 -9.91 12.49
N PHE A 50 10.45 -8.71 11.93
CA PHE A 50 9.51 -7.72 12.45
C PHE A 50 8.70 -7.07 11.34
N VAL A 51 7.36 -7.11 11.46
CA VAL A 51 6.46 -6.54 10.46
C VAL A 51 5.71 -5.35 11.03
N ILE A 52 5.77 -4.23 10.30
CA ILE A 52 5.07 -3.00 10.60
C ILE A 52 4.03 -2.76 9.51
N CYS A 53 2.77 -2.64 9.91
CA CYS A 53 1.71 -2.11 9.05
C CYS A 53 1.47 -0.64 9.41
N SER A 54 1.24 0.22 8.42
CA SER A 54 0.68 1.54 8.68
C SER A 54 -0.74 1.63 8.12
N ILE A 55 -1.59 2.36 8.85
CA ILE A 55 -2.90 2.81 8.34
C ILE A 55 -2.89 4.34 8.37
N PHE A 56 -2.83 4.94 7.19
CA PHE A 56 -2.81 6.40 7.04
C PHE A 56 -3.55 6.84 5.78
N ILE A 57 -4.69 7.49 5.95
CA ILE A 57 -5.45 8.05 4.82
C ILE A 57 -4.77 9.36 4.42
N ASN A 58 -3.91 9.29 3.40
CA ASN A 58 -3.08 10.40 2.97
C ASN A 58 -3.88 11.42 2.15
N PRO A 59 -4.16 12.63 2.65
CA PRO A 59 -4.97 13.62 1.92
C PRO A 59 -4.31 14.09 0.63
N THR A 60 -2.97 14.07 0.55
CA THR A 60 -2.24 14.65 -0.59
C THR A 60 -2.37 13.83 -1.88
N GLN A 61 -2.79 12.55 -1.82
CA GLN A 61 -2.95 11.70 -3.00
C GLN A 61 -4.37 11.68 -3.57
N PHE A 62 -5.31 12.34 -2.92
CA PHE A 62 -6.69 12.45 -3.42
C PHE A 62 -6.83 13.66 -4.34
N ASN A 63 -7.47 13.45 -5.50
CA ASN A 63 -7.79 14.50 -6.46
C ASN A 63 -9.20 15.07 -6.25
N ASN A 64 -10.03 14.39 -5.43
CA ASN A 64 -11.41 14.71 -5.16
C ASN A 64 -11.67 14.65 -3.66
N GLU A 65 -12.16 15.74 -3.08
CA GLU A 65 -12.50 15.84 -1.66
C GLU A 65 -13.61 14.84 -1.26
N ASN A 66 -14.57 14.59 -2.15
CA ASN A 66 -15.63 13.61 -1.88
C ASN A 66 -15.07 12.20 -1.74
N ASP A 67 -14.06 11.80 -2.57
CA ASP A 67 -13.41 10.49 -2.44
C ASP A 67 -12.60 10.40 -1.13
N PHE A 68 -11.94 11.48 -0.73
CA PHE A 68 -11.24 11.55 0.55
C PHE A 68 -12.20 11.45 1.75
N ASN A 69 -13.27 12.27 1.75
CA ASN A 69 -14.23 12.33 2.85
C ASN A 69 -15.06 11.03 3.00
N SER A 70 -15.34 10.37 1.87
CA SER A 70 -16.08 9.10 1.82
C SER A 70 -15.19 7.86 1.88
N TYR A 71 -13.88 8.02 2.10
CA TYR A 71 -12.98 6.86 2.19
C TYR A 71 -13.34 6.03 3.44
N PRO A 72 -13.49 4.71 3.31
CA PRO A 72 -13.91 3.86 4.44
C PRO A 72 -12.93 3.94 5.61
N LYS A 73 -13.48 4.08 6.83
CA LYS A 73 -12.71 4.12 8.08
C LYS A 73 -13.21 3.00 8.99
N THR A 74 -12.47 1.90 9.01
CA THR A 74 -12.82 0.64 9.70
C THR A 74 -11.73 0.25 10.69
N ILE A 75 -11.27 1.21 11.51
CA ILE A 75 -10.07 1.07 12.35
C ILE A 75 -10.14 -0.13 13.28
N ASP A 76 -11.26 -0.35 13.96
CA ASP A 76 -11.40 -1.45 14.94
C ASP A 76 -11.39 -2.82 14.24
N GLU A 77 -12.05 -2.93 13.08
CA GLU A 77 -11.99 -4.14 12.24
C GLU A 77 -10.59 -4.38 11.70
N ASP A 78 -9.91 -3.32 11.27
CA ASP A 78 -8.54 -3.38 10.75
C ASP A 78 -7.57 -3.84 11.83
N ILE A 79 -7.67 -3.31 13.05
CA ILE A 79 -6.89 -3.75 14.20
C ILE A 79 -7.12 -5.24 14.47
N SER A 80 -8.37 -5.68 14.52
CA SER A 80 -8.71 -7.09 14.73
C SER A 80 -8.10 -8.00 13.65
N LYS A 81 -8.16 -7.61 12.38
CA LYS A 81 -7.55 -8.36 11.26
C LYS A 81 -6.02 -8.45 11.41
N LEU A 82 -5.37 -7.34 11.79
CA LEU A 82 -3.92 -7.28 12.00
C LEU A 82 -3.47 -8.12 13.21
N GLU A 83 -4.24 -8.13 14.29
CA GLU A 83 -3.97 -8.98 15.46
C GLU A 83 -4.11 -10.46 15.11
N ASN A 84 -5.19 -10.82 14.41
CA ASN A 84 -5.46 -12.19 14.01
C ASN A 84 -4.36 -12.78 13.09
N ILE A 85 -3.73 -11.93 12.25
CA ILE A 85 -2.63 -12.36 11.38
C ILE A 85 -1.25 -12.30 12.07
N GLY A 86 -1.18 -11.81 13.32
CA GLY A 86 0.05 -11.70 14.08
C GLY A 86 0.99 -10.58 13.62
N CYS A 87 0.47 -9.48 13.09
CA CYS A 87 1.27 -8.30 12.79
C CYS A 87 1.93 -7.77 14.07
N ASN A 88 3.23 -7.44 14.01
CA ASN A 88 3.96 -7.05 15.21
C ASN A 88 3.57 -5.64 15.70
N LEU A 89 3.42 -4.70 14.75
CA LEU A 89 3.20 -3.30 15.08
C LEU A 89 2.28 -2.62 14.04
N LEU A 90 1.33 -1.84 14.54
CA LEU A 90 0.53 -0.90 13.76
C LEU A 90 0.99 0.54 14.04
N PHE A 91 1.34 1.27 12.99
CA PHE A 91 1.52 2.71 13.05
C PHE A 91 0.29 3.40 12.46
N LEU A 92 -0.42 4.15 13.30
CA LEU A 92 -1.71 4.79 13.01
C LEU A 92 -1.63 6.30 13.27
N PRO A 93 -0.83 7.04 12.49
CA PRO A 93 -0.61 8.48 12.73
C PRO A 93 -1.79 9.32 12.24
N GLU A 94 -1.94 10.50 12.85
CA GLU A 94 -2.78 11.57 12.35
C GLU A 94 -2.06 12.40 11.27
N VAL A 95 -2.85 13.20 10.52
CA VAL A 95 -2.32 14.03 9.40
C VAL A 95 -1.24 15.00 9.89
N GLN A 96 -1.43 15.62 11.07
CA GLN A 96 -0.47 16.56 11.66
C GLN A 96 0.85 15.89 12.06
N GLU A 97 0.82 14.60 12.39
CA GLU A 97 2.03 13.84 12.72
C GLU A 97 2.92 13.64 11.49
N ILE A 98 2.30 13.35 10.34
CA ILE A 98 3.02 13.13 9.07
C ILE A 98 3.37 14.45 8.37
N TYR A 99 2.50 15.45 8.51
CA TYR A 99 2.66 16.76 7.88
C TYR A 99 2.63 17.91 8.91
N PRO A 100 3.59 17.99 9.82
CA PRO A 100 3.58 18.99 10.91
C PRO A 100 3.71 20.45 10.41
N LYS A 101 4.24 20.64 9.19
CA LYS A 101 4.38 21.95 8.54
C LYS A 101 3.32 22.22 7.48
N GLY A 102 2.22 21.46 7.49
CA GLY A 102 1.17 21.51 6.49
C GLY A 102 1.38 20.53 5.34
N LEU A 103 0.31 20.32 4.57
CA LEU A 103 0.30 19.37 3.46
C LEU A 103 1.27 19.81 2.36
N ALA A 104 2.22 18.96 2.03
CA ALA A 104 3.19 19.19 0.98
C ALA A 104 3.25 18.00 0.01
N LYS A 105 3.29 18.30 -1.29
CA LYS A 105 3.57 17.33 -2.35
C LYS A 105 4.93 17.66 -2.94
N LYS A 106 5.78 16.65 -3.08
CA LYS A 106 7.08 16.79 -3.72
C LYS A 106 7.10 15.96 -4.99
N LYS A 107 7.45 16.55 -6.11
CA LYS A 107 7.74 15.82 -7.34
C LYS A 107 9.14 15.20 -7.24
N ILE A 108 9.22 13.98 -6.73
CA ILE A 108 10.51 13.29 -6.49
C ILE A 108 10.89 12.43 -7.71
N VAL A 109 9.89 11.75 -8.31
CA VAL A 109 10.11 10.82 -9.42
C VAL A 109 9.59 11.43 -10.72
N ASN A 110 10.38 11.33 -11.80
CA ASN A 110 10.01 11.85 -13.12
C ASN A 110 9.58 10.77 -14.12
N ASN A 111 9.94 9.50 -13.88
CA ASN A 111 9.56 8.38 -14.74
C ASN A 111 8.08 8.00 -14.56
N PHE A 112 7.52 7.36 -15.57
CA PHE A 112 6.11 6.89 -15.58
C PHE A 112 5.07 7.99 -15.37
N ARG A 113 5.40 9.23 -15.80
CA ARG A 113 4.54 10.42 -15.67
C ARG A 113 3.75 10.67 -16.95
N ASN A 114 2.58 11.30 -16.81
CA ASN A 114 1.68 11.66 -17.93
C ASN A 114 1.18 10.46 -18.75
N ILE A 115 1.23 9.26 -18.21
CA ILE A 115 0.70 8.02 -18.80
C ILE A 115 -0.21 7.32 -17.80
N LEU A 116 -1.09 6.45 -18.27
CA LEU A 116 -1.98 5.63 -17.44
C LEU A 116 -2.67 6.44 -16.32
N CYS A 117 -2.59 5.98 -15.08
CA CYS A 117 -3.23 6.67 -13.95
C CYS A 117 -2.74 8.12 -13.75
N ASP A 118 -1.46 8.41 -13.98
CA ASP A 118 -0.91 9.76 -13.77
C ASP A 118 -1.55 10.78 -14.71
N LYS A 119 -1.86 10.38 -15.96
CA LYS A 119 -2.55 11.23 -16.95
C LYS A 119 -3.95 11.66 -16.47
N PHE A 120 -4.68 10.76 -15.80
CA PHE A 120 -6.07 10.98 -15.36
C PHE A 120 -6.17 11.45 -13.90
N ARG A 121 -5.08 11.40 -13.15
CA ARG A 121 -5.00 11.77 -11.74
C ARG A 121 -3.80 12.70 -11.49
N PRO A 122 -3.79 13.93 -12.02
CA PRO A 122 -2.66 14.85 -11.89
C PRO A 122 -2.26 15.08 -10.44
N GLY A 123 -0.97 14.93 -10.11
CA GLY A 123 -0.43 15.11 -8.75
C GLY A 123 -0.72 13.96 -7.77
N HIS A 124 -1.43 12.91 -8.18
CA HIS A 124 -1.67 11.74 -7.34
C HIS A 124 -0.36 11.07 -6.91
N PHE A 125 0.50 10.76 -7.85
CA PHE A 125 1.77 10.12 -7.53
C PHE A 125 2.78 11.04 -6.83
N ASP A 126 2.66 12.35 -6.97
CA ASP A 126 3.43 13.28 -6.13
C ASP A 126 3.01 13.18 -4.67
N GLY A 127 1.72 13.01 -4.39
CA GLY A 127 1.20 12.72 -3.06
C GLY A 127 1.66 11.36 -2.53
N VAL A 128 1.60 10.31 -3.36
CA VAL A 128 2.02 8.95 -2.99
C VAL A 128 3.53 8.92 -2.69
N THR A 129 4.37 9.45 -3.58
CA THR A 129 5.83 9.44 -3.37
C THR A 129 6.23 10.28 -2.17
N SER A 130 5.55 11.41 -1.92
CA SER A 130 5.81 12.25 -0.75
C SER A 130 5.55 11.52 0.55
N VAL A 131 4.41 10.83 0.68
CA VAL A 131 4.10 10.10 1.92
C VAL A 131 4.97 8.87 2.10
N VAL A 132 5.26 8.12 1.02
CA VAL A 132 6.14 6.95 1.09
C VAL A 132 7.56 7.36 1.49
N ASP A 133 8.09 8.45 0.92
CA ASP A 133 9.39 9.02 1.30
C ASP A 133 9.45 9.38 2.79
N LEU A 134 8.39 10.00 3.33
CA LEU A 134 8.31 10.30 4.77
C LEU A 134 8.33 9.04 5.63
N PHE A 135 7.53 8.02 5.30
CA PHE A 135 7.53 6.75 6.03
C PHE A 135 8.86 6.01 5.92
N PHE A 136 9.49 6.01 4.75
CA PHE A 136 10.79 5.39 4.54
C PHE A 136 11.89 6.09 5.36
N ASN A 137 11.89 7.41 5.42
CA ASN A 137 12.82 8.17 6.26
C ASN A 137 12.61 7.92 7.75
N MET A 138 11.35 7.79 8.18
CA MET A 138 10.97 7.55 9.58
C MET A 138 11.30 6.12 10.03
N ILE A 139 10.87 5.12 9.27
CA ILE A 139 10.93 3.70 9.66
C ILE A 139 12.25 3.06 9.23
N LYS A 140 12.76 3.43 8.05
CA LYS A 140 13.94 2.83 7.41
C LYS A 140 13.84 1.31 7.37
N PRO A 141 12.82 0.75 6.70
CA PRO A 141 12.61 -0.68 6.65
C PRO A 141 13.69 -1.40 5.84
N THR A 142 13.88 -2.71 6.07
CA THR A 142 14.71 -3.57 5.22
C THR A 142 13.99 -3.83 3.89
N ASN A 143 12.71 -4.21 3.98
CA ASN A 143 11.86 -4.50 2.83
C ASN A 143 10.54 -3.73 2.95
N SER A 144 9.99 -3.30 1.80
CA SER A 144 8.62 -2.76 1.76
C SER A 144 7.81 -3.46 0.67
N TYR A 145 6.55 -3.80 0.99
CA TYR A 145 5.71 -4.70 0.20
C TYR A 145 4.59 -3.93 -0.48
N PHE A 146 4.44 -4.13 -1.80
CA PHE A 146 3.43 -3.46 -2.63
C PHE A 146 2.74 -4.47 -3.55
N GLY A 147 1.43 -4.33 -3.72
CA GLY A 147 0.65 -5.19 -4.61
C GLY A 147 0.78 -4.79 -6.08
N GLU A 148 0.89 -5.77 -6.96
CA GLU A 148 0.94 -5.60 -8.42
C GLU A 148 -0.33 -4.95 -9.00
N LYS A 149 -1.44 -5.01 -8.28
CA LYS A 149 -2.67 -4.34 -8.66
C LYS A 149 -2.45 -2.87 -9.02
N ASP A 150 -1.61 -2.18 -8.26
CA ASP A 150 -1.25 -0.78 -8.48
C ASP A 150 0.12 -0.67 -9.18
N PHE A 151 0.29 -1.39 -10.32
CA PHE A 151 1.57 -1.60 -11.01
C PHE A 151 2.36 -0.33 -11.29
N GLN A 152 1.70 0.73 -11.79
CA GLN A 152 2.38 2.01 -12.03
C GLN A 152 2.92 2.61 -10.73
N GLN A 153 2.19 2.49 -9.62
CA GLN A 153 2.65 2.89 -8.30
C GLN A 153 3.91 2.13 -7.89
N VAL A 154 3.93 0.80 -8.06
CA VAL A 154 5.10 -0.02 -7.73
C VAL A 154 6.33 0.46 -8.50
N LYS A 155 6.21 0.71 -9.82
CA LYS A 155 7.32 1.21 -10.64
C LYS A 155 7.83 2.57 -10.18
N ILE A 156 6.93 3.49 -9.85
CA ILE A 156 7.27 4.81 -9.33
C ILE A 156 7.97 4.72 -7.96
N ILE A 157 7.52 3.81 -7.07
CA ILE A 157 8.16 3.60 -5.77
C ILE A 157 9.53 2.93 -5.93
N GLN A 158 9.70 2.00 -6.88
CA GLN A 158 11.02 1.45 -7.20
C GLN A 158 12.02 2.53 -7.63
N ASP A 159 11.57 3.52 -8.40
CA ASP A 159 12.42 4.66 -8.79
C ASP A 159 12.67 5.63 -7.62
N LEU A 160 11.69 5.87 -6.76
CA LEU A 160 11.87 6.63 -5.51
C LEU A 160 13.00 6.02 -4.66
N VAL A 161 13.00 4.70 -4.51
CA VAL A 161 14.03 4.00 -3.73
C VAL A 161 15.40 4.17 -4.37
N LYS A 162 15.52 4.07 -5.69
CA LYS A 162 16.81 4.30 -6.39
C LYS A 162 17.34 5.72 -6.17
N ILE A 163 16.47 6.71 -6.01
CA ILE A 163 16.85 8.12 -5.83
C ILE A 163 17.26 8.39 -4.37
N ASN A 164 16.44 7.97 -3.41
CA ASN A 164 16.56 8.44 -2.03
C ASN A 164 16.83 7.33 -0.99
N HIS A 165 16.57 6.04 -1.31
CA HIS A 165 16.49 4.98 -0.31
C HIS A 165 17.12 3.67 -0.76
N HIS A 166 18.35 3.71 -1.28
CA HIS A 166 19.05 2.57 -1.92
C HIS A 166 19.10 1.29 -1.08
N ASN A 167 18.97 1.39 0.25
CA ASN A 167 19.04 0.24 1.16
C ASN A 167 17.68 -0.44 1.40
N ILE A 168 16.59 0.10 0.83
CA ILE A 168 15.25 -0.48 0.97
C ILE A 168 14.95 -1.35 -0.24
N LYS A 169 14.60 -2.62 -0.01
CA LYS A 169 14.15 -3.51 -1.09
C LYS A 169 12.64 -3.43 -1.26
N ILE A 170 12.19 -3.14 -2.48
CA ILE A 170 10.76 -3.17 -2.82
C ILE A 170 10.40 -4.58 -3.29
N ILE A 171 9.48 -5.20 -2.57
CA ILE A 171 8.92 -6.52 -2.90
C ILE A 171 7.56 -6.31 -3.56
N GLN A 172 7.46 -6.73 -4.80
CA GLN A 172 6.23 -6.72 -5.58
C GLN A 172 5.49 -8.04 -5.32
N CYS A 173 4.23 -7.95 -4.89
CA CYS A 173 3.42 -9.11 -4.54
C CYS A 173 2.26 -9.29 -5.50
N PRO A 174 1.89 -10.52 -5.87
CA PRO A 174 0.78 -10.81 -6.77
C PRO A 174 -0.54 -10.22 -6.28
N SER A 175 -1.40 -9.87 -7.24
CA SER A 175 -2.75 -9.38 -6.94
C SER A 175 -3.62 -10.51 -6.39
N VAL A 176 -4.26 -10.29 -5.24
CA VAL A 176 -5.29 -11.19 -4.72
C VAL A 176 -6.61 -10.89 -5.40
N ARG A 177 -7.25 -11.93 -5.91
CA ARG A 177 -8.51 -11.86 -6.66
C ARG A 177 -9.61 -12.61 -5.91
N ASP A 178 -10.84 -12.21 -6.12
CA ASP A 178 -12.02 -12.97 -5.70
C ASP A 178 -12.27 -14.20 -6.60
N LYS A 179 -13.32 -14.93 -6.29
CA LYS A 179 -13.72 -16.15 -7.03
C LYS A 179 -14.10 -15.87 -8.49
N MET A 180 -14.43 -14.62 -8.82
CA MET A 180 -14.81 -14.17 -10.14
C MET A 180 -13.65 -13.52 -10.91
N GLY A 181 -12.43 -13.58 -10.37
CA GLY A 181 -11.23 -13.05 -11.00
C GLY A 181 -10.98 -11.55 -10.80
N MET A 182 -11.85 -10.84 -10.09
CA MET A 182 -11.64 -9.42 -9.80
C MET A 182 -10.63 -9.21 -8.69
N SER A 183 -9.71 -8.27 -8.89
CA SER A 183 -8.75 -7.88 -7.85
C SER A 183 -9.47 -7.19 -6.69
N LEU A 184 -9.11 -7.59 -5.46
CA LEU A 184 -9.67 -7.00 -4.25
C LEU A 184 -9.31 -5.52 -4.12
N SER A 185 -10.28 -4.71 -3.67
CA SER A 185 -10.10 -3.28 -3.46
C SER A 185 -10.96 -2.80 -2.29
N SER A 186 -10.42 -1.88 -1.50
CA SER A 186 -11.17 -1.18 -0.44
C SER A 186 -12.39 -0.41 -0.97
N ARG A 187 -12.46 -0.15 -2.28
CA ARG A 187 -13.61 0.50 -2.91
C ARG A 187 -14.68 -0.48 -3.38
N ASN A 188 -14.44 -1.78 -3.36
CA ASN A 188 -15.45 -2.77 -3.80
C ASN A 188 -16.72 -2.72 -2.95
N SER A 189 -16.63 -2.36 -1.66
CA SER A 189 -17.77 -2.17 -0.77
C SER A 189 -18.70 -1.00 -1.16
N LYS A 190 -18.28 -0.12 -2.07
CA LYS A 190 -19.09 0.99 -2.57
C LYS A 190 -20.02 0.59 -3.73
N PHE A 191 -19.87 -0.60 -4.29
CA PHE A 191 -20.65 -1.05 -5.43
C PHE A 191 -21.95 -1.74 -5.00
N SER A 192 -23.02 -1.50 -5.75
CA SER A 192 -24.28 -2.26 -5.63
C SER A 192 -24.11 -3.69 -6.14
N ASN A 193 -25.01 -4.59 -5.76
CA ASN A 193 -25.01 -5.98 -6.25
C ASN A 193 -25.06 -6.07 -7.79
N ASP A 194 -25.77 -5.17 -8.46
CA ASP A 194 -25.83 -5.18 -9.92
C ASP A 194 -24.54 -4.68 -10.56
N GLN A 195 -23.88 -3.70 -9.94
CA GLN A 195 -22.53 -3.28 -10.36
C GLN A 195 -21.50 -4.40 -10.17
N LEU A 196 -21.58 -5.15 -9.06
CA LEU A 196 -20.69 -6.29 -8.81
C LEU A 196 -20.84 -7.37 -9.88
N LYS A 197 -22.08 -7.68 -10.35
CA LYS A 197 -22.29 -8.62 -11.48
C LYS A 197 -21.59 -8.19 -12.78
N ILE A 198 -21.53 -6.89 -13.04
CA ILE A 198 -20.79 -6.35 -14.20
C ILE A 198 -19.29 -6.56 -14.01
N PHE A 199 -18.77 -6.37 -12.81
CA PHE A 199 -17.36 -6.64 -12.50
C PHE A 199 -17.01 -8.12 -12.64
N ASP A 200 -17.91 -9.03 -12.28
CA ASP A 200 -17.72 -10.47 -12.46
C ASP A 200 -17.49 -10.82 -13.93
N VAL A 201 -18.28 -10.23 -14.85
CA VAL A 201 -18.09 -10.42 -16.29
C VAL A 201 -16.73 -9.89 -16.75
N LEU A 202 -16.32 -8.71 -16.28
CA LEU A 202 -15.01 -8.13 -16.61
C LEU A 202 -13.86 -8.98 -16.05
N GLY A 203 -13.98 -9.48 -14.81
CA GLY A 203 -12.99 -10.35 -14.18
C GLY A 203 -12.78 -11.64 -14.99
N ASN A 204 -13.84 -12.30 -15.35
CA ASN A 204 -13.80 -13.52 -16.20
C ASN A 204 -13.20 -13.24 -17.57
N CYS A 205 -13.56 -12.12 -18.21
CA CYS A 205 -12.99 -11.72 -19.50
C CYS A 205 -11.46 -11.50 -19.40
N LEU A 206 -10.98 -10.86 -18.34
CA LEU A 206 -9.55 -10.63 -18.12
C LEU A 206 -8.79 -11.94 -17.89
N LEU A 207 -9.35 -12.87 -17.13
CA LEU A 207 -8.74 -14.20 -16.92
C LEU A 207 -8.66 -14.97 -18.24
N TYR A 208 -9.76 -15.03 -19.01
CA TYR A 208 -9.79 -15.72 -20.28
C TYR A 208 -8.79 -15.17 -21.29
N THR A 209 -8.63 -13.85 -21.38
CA THR A 209 -7.63 -13.23 -22.28
C THR A 209 -6.20 -13.45 -21.82
N SER A 210 -5.95 -13.56 -20.51
CA SER A 210 -4.64 -13.92 -19.95
C SER A 210 -4.26 -15.35 -20.31
N ASP A 211 -5.17 -16.31 -20.07
CA ASP A 211 -4.92 -17.73 -20.35
C ASP A 211 -4.72 -17.97 -21.85
N ALA A 212 -5.50 -17.30 -22.71
CA ALA A 212 -5.34 -17.39 -24.16
C ALA A 212 -3.99 -16.80 -24.66
N ALA A 213 -3.44 -15.81 -23.97
CA ALA A 213 -2.13 -15.25 -24.29
C ALA A 213 -0.98 -16.22 -23.91
N ASP A 214 -1.13 -16.93 -22.80
CA ASP A 214 -0.12 -17.92 -22.35
C ASP A 214 -0.11 -19.17 -23.26
N GLU A 215 -1.25 -19.60 -23.79
CA GLU A 215 -1.33 -20.71 -24.76
C GLU A 215 -0.66 -20.39 -26.10
N THR A 216 -0.62 -19.11 -26.50
CA THR A 216 0.02 -18.69 -27.76
C THR A 216 1.54 -18.51 -27.67
N THR A 217 2.11 -18.45 -26.44
CA THR A 217 3.57 -18.34 -26.22
C THR A 217 4.25 -19.69 -25.99
N GLY A 218 3.52 -20.79 -26.03
CA GLY A 218 3.98 -22.17 -25.86
C GLY A 218 4.46 -22.85 -27.16
N VAL A 219 5.17 -22.11 -28.06
CA VAL A 219 5.87 -22.68 -29.23
C VAL A 219 7.34 -22.36 -29.14
#